data_f8705d2effec7ecd4cdd3143e434a73b
#
_entry.id   f8705d2effec7ecd4cdd3143e434a73b
#
_cell.length_a   1.000
_cell.length_b   1.000
_cell.length_c   1.000
_cell.angle_alpha   90.00
_cell.angle_beta   90.00
_cell.angle_gamma   90.00
#
_symmetry.space_group_name_H-M   'P 1'
#
loop_
_entity.id
_entity.type
_entity.pdbx_description
1 polymer ?
#
loop_
_entity_poly.entity_id
_entity_poly.type
_entity_poly.pdbx_seq_one_letter_code
_entity_poly.pdbx_strand_id
1 'polypeptide(L)'
;MRTETNGYHLPKGTASPSGARWALPSWLGWYVWALPDDDDERTTVLDQAFDAVEATQERWYLAELYRLRGDLARFGQSANEEFAEENYKTGKRIAEEQGSMLLNLRATKGLAALWRDQGKRDGARELLAPVYGWFIEGFDTRDLKEAKALLDELTS
;
A
#
# COMPACT_ATOMS: atom_id res chain seq x y z
N MET A 1 3.61 33.62 -22.07
CA MET A 1 3.54 33.54 -20.62
C MET A 1 3.91 32.12 -20.23
N ARG A 2 5.15 31.87 -19.81
CA ARG A 2 5.64 30.56 -19.45
C ARG A 2 5.21 30.29 -18.01
N THR A 3 4.35 29.29 -17.78
CA THR A 3 4.12 28.72 -16.47
C THR A 3 5.32 27.86 -16.12
N GLU A 4 6.13 28.33 -15.18
CA GLU A 4 7.19 27.55 -14.57
C GLU A 4 6.54 26.42 -13.78
N THR A 5 6.65 25.21 -14.29
CA THR A 5 6.39 24.01 -13.50
C THR A 5 7.48 23.92 -12.45
N ASN A 6 7.13 24.16 -11.20
CA ASN A 6 7.96 23.88 -10.04
C ASN A 6 8.22 22.37 -9.98
N GLY A 7 9.23 21.91 -10.72
CA GLY A 7 9.72 20.57 -10.59
C GLY A 7 10.36 20.39 -9.21
N TYR A 8 9.70 19.71 -8.31
CA TYR A 8 10.35 19.14 -7.13
C TYR A 8 11.29 18.04 -7.62
N HIS A 9 12.49 18.45 -8.01
CA HIS A 9 13.59 17.55 -8.23
C HIS A 9 13.96 16.95 -6.88
N LEU A 10 13.78 15.63 -6.72
CA LEU A 10 14.48 14.88 -5.68
C LEU A 10 15.97 15.25 -5.80
N PRO A 11 16.63 15.72 -4.72
CA PRO A 11 18.02 16.09 -4.80
C PRO A 11 18.82 14.86 -5.23
N LYS A 12 19.51 14.98 -6.38
CA LYS A 12 20.49 13.99 -6.82
C LYS A 12 21.55 13.87 -5.72
N GLY A 13 21.56 12.72 -5.04
CA GLY A 13 22.52 12.43 -3.98
C GLY A 13 22.03 12.80 -2.58
N THR A 14 20.80 12.42 -2.20
CA THR A 14 20.42 12.35 -0.80
C THR A 14 21.10 11.18 -0.11
N ALA A 15 22.44 11.28 0.06
CA ALA A 15 23.00 10.76 1.27
C ALA A 15 22.31 11.54 2.39
N SER A 16 21.36 10.92 3.12
CA SER A 16 20.88 11.46 4.38
C SER A 16 22.11 11.87 5.18
N PRO A 17 22.18 13.06 5.78
CA PRO A 17 23.31 13.45 6.62
C PRO A 17 23.62 12.46 7.74
N SER A 18 22.69 11.55 8.03
CA SER A 18 22.80 10.50 9.06
C SER A 18 23.19 9.12 8.50
N GLY A 19 23.39 8.94 7.20
CA GLY A 19 23.65 7.63 6.61
C GLY A 19 22.48 6.64 6.70
N ALA A 20 21.26 7.08 7.02
CA ALA A 20 20.07 6.24 7.22
C ALA A 20 19.45 5.76 5.90
N ARG A 21 20.24 5.07 5.09
CA ARG A 21 19.76 4.49 3.81
C ARG A 21 18.70 3.40 4.03
N TRP A 22 18.67 2.80 5.21
CA TRP A 22 17.72 1.77 5.61
C TRP A 22 16.26 2.27 5.64
N ALA A 23 16.03 3.56 5.85
CA ALA A 23 14.68 4.12 5.90
C ALA A 23 14.15 4.59 4.52
N LEU A 24 14.99 4.53 3.47
CA LEU A 24 14.64 5.08 2.15
C LEU A 24 13.38 4.45 1.54
N PRO A 25 13.18 3.11 1.58
CA PRO A 25 11.96 2.51 1.03
C PRO A 25 10.68 3.02 1.68
N SER A 26 10.67 3.17 3.00
CA SER A 26 9.49 3.67 3.73
C SER A 26 9.25 5.16 3.49
N TRP A 27 10.30 5.97 3.41
CA TRP A 27 10.20 7.39 3.07
C TRP A 27 9.58 7.60 1.71
N LEU A 28 10.02 6.85 0.69
CA LEU A 28 9.47 6.90 -0.65
C LEU A 28 8.01 6.42 -0.67
N GLY A 29 7.68 5.35 0.06
CA GLY A 29 6.31 4.89 0.21
C GLY A 29 5.39 5.93 0.86
N TRP A 30 5.86 6.65 1.87
CA TRP A 30 5.11 7.77 2.46
C TRP A 30 4.99 8.96 1.51
N TYR A 31 6.01 9.21 0.70
CA TYR A 31 6.00 10.28 -0.29
C TYR A 31 4.95 10.02 -1.38
N VAL A 32 4.76 8.78 -1.82
CA VAL A 32 3.66 8.40 -2.74
C VAL A 32 2.29 8.84 -2.21
N TRP A 33 2.08 8.74 -0.89
CA TRP A 33 0.85 9.19 -0.25
C TRP A 33 0.66 10.73 -0.28
N ALA A 34 1.74 11.46 -0.25
CA ALA A 34 1.73 12.92 -0.21
C ALA A 34 1.67 13.57 -1.61
N LEU A 35 1.91 12.78 -2.67
CA LEU A 35 1.85 13.28 -4.03
C LEU A 35 0.41 13.60 -4.45
N PRO A 36 0.22 14.64 -5.30
CA PRO A 36 -1.04 14.87 -6.00
C PRO A 36 -1.47 13.62 -6.78
N ASP A 37 -2.71 13.60 -7.26
CA ASP A 37 -3.25 12.51 -8.09
C ASP A 37 -2.63 12.52 -9.50
N ASP A 38 -1.30 12.35 -9.54
CA ASP A 38 -0.49 12.13 -10.73
C ASP A 38 0.05 10.70 -10.69
N ASP A 39 -0.57 9.83 -11.47
CA ASP A 39 -0.23 8.41 -11.49
C ASP A 39 1.19 8.13 -12.00
N ASP A 40 1.71 8.95 -12.93
CA ASP A 40 3.03 8.77 -13.49
C ASP A 40 4.12 9.09 -12.45
N GLU A 41 3.94 10.18 -11.69
CA GLU A 41 4.86 10.54 -10.61
C GLU A 41 4.80 9.53 -9.47
N ARG A 42 3.59 9.12 -9.05
CA ARG A 42 3.39 8.10 -8.01
C ARG A 42 4.04 6.77 -8.40
N THR A 43 3.85 6.32 -9.63
CA THR A 43 4.45 5.10 -10.14
C THR A 43 5.97 5.18 -10.14
N THR A 44 6.52 6.29 -10.62
CA THR A 44 7.97 6.51 -10.63
C THR A 44 8.57 6.46 -9.23
N VAL A 45 7.95 7.13 -8.27
CA VAL A 45 8.43 7.12 -6.87
C VAL A 45 8.30 5.73 -6.24
N LEU A 46 7.23 5.02 -6.55
CA LEU A 46 7.04 3.65 -6.05
C LEU A 46 8.08 2.68 -6.62
N ASP A 47 8.43 2.80 -7.90
CA ASP A 47 9.50 2.00 -8.50
C ASP A 47 10.85 2.30 -7.86
N GLN A 48 11.16 3.57 -7.58
CA GLN A 48 12.34 3.94 -6.80
C GLN A 48 12.36 3.33 -5.39
N ALA A 49 11.20 3.19 -4.76
CA ALA A 49 11.10 2.54 -3.46
C ALA A 49 11.43 1.04 -3.55
N PHE A 50 10.99 0.34 -4.59
CA PHE A 50 11.36 -1.05 -4.84
C PHE A 50 12.86 -1.20 -5.16
N ASP A 51 13.42 -0.32 -5.99
CA ASP A 51 14.87 -0.29 -6.26
C ASP A 51 15.68 -0.07 -4.97
N ALA A 52 15.18 0.78 -4.07
CA ALA A 52 15.81 1.01 -2.78
C ALA A 52 15.76 -0.24 -1.88
N VAL A 53 14.66 -1.01 -1.90
CA VAL A 53 14.59 -2.31 -1.20
C VAL A 53 15.65 -3.28 -1.72
N GLU A 54 15.80 -3.39 -3.04
CA GLU A 54 16.82 -4.27 -3.65
C GLU A 54 18.24 -3.82 -3.29
N ALA A 55 18.50 -2.51 -3.31
CA ALA A 55 19.82 -1.95 -3.02
C ALA A 55 20.21 -2.04 -1.54
N THR A 56 19.26 -1.92 -0.64
CA THR A 56 19.51 -1.90 0.82
C THR A 56 19.23 -3.24 1.50
N GLN A 57 18.50 -4.13 0.84
CA GLN A 57 17.94 -5.38 1.39
C GLN A 57 17.01 -5.15 2.61
N GLU A 58 16.52 -3.93 2.78
CA GLU A 58 15.60 -3.55 3.87
C GLU A 58 14.16 -3.82 3.44
N ARG A 59 13.60 -4.92 3.92
CA ARG A 59 12.31 -5.45 3.46
C ARG A 59 11.13 -5.18 4.39
N TRP A 60 11.35 -4.57 5.54
CA TRP A 60 10.31 -4.40 6.56
C TRP A 60 9.07 -3.61 6.06
N TYR A 61 9.23 -2.75 5.07
CA TYR A 61 8.14 -1.96 4.48
C TYR A 61 7.63 -2.52 3.15
N LEU A 62 8.20 -3.63 2.67
CA LEU A 62 7.92 -4.19 1.34
C LEU A 62 6.45 -4.57 1.16
N ALA A 63 5.80 -5.12 2.19
CA ALA A 63 4.37 -5.43 2.15
C ALA A 63 3.50 -4.21 1.84
N GLU A 64 3.84 -3.06 2.42
CA GLU A 64 3.13 -1.79 2.17
C GLU A 64 3.39 -1.26 0.76
N LEU A 65 4.60 -1.40 0.22
CA LEU A 65 4.89 -1.02 -1.17
C LEU A 65 4.04 -1.82 -2.16
N TYR A 66 3.88 -3.12 -1.96
CA TYR A 66 2.97 -3.94 -2.77
C TYR A 66 1.52 -3.52 -2.63
N ARG A 67 1.07 -3.19 -1.42
CA ARG A 67 -0.27 -2.65 -1.21
C ARG A 67 -0.48 -1.34 -1.98
N LEU A 68 0.47 -0.41 -1.90
CA LEU A 68 0.43 0.86 -2.64
C LEU A 68 0.39 0.64 -4.16
N ARG A 69 1.18 -0.32 -4.67
CA ARG A 69 1.15 -0.70 -6.09
C ARG A 69 -0.21 -1.27 -6.48
N GLY A 70 -0.83 -2.03 -5.59
CA GLY A 70 -2.20 -2.51 -5.76
C GLY A 70 -3.22 -1.36 -5.84
N ASP A 71 -3.09 -0.35 -4.97
CA ASP A 71 -3.97 0.84 -5.01
C ASP A 71 -3.80 1.62 -6.32
N LEU A 72 -2.57 1.86 -6.76
CA LEU A 72 -2.31 2.54 -8.04
C LEU A 72 -2.89 1.75 -9.23
N ALA A 73 -2.74 0.42 -9.22
CA ALA A 73 -3.29 -0.44 -10.26
C ALA A 73 -4.83 -0.47 -10.26
N ARG A 74 -5.46 -0.28 -9.10
CA ARG A 74 -6.92 -0.28 -8.96
C ARG A 74 -7.56 1.04 -9.33
N PHE A 75 -6.96 2.16 -8.92
CA PHE A 75 -7.56 3.49 -8.98
C PHE A 75 -6.92 4.41 -10.01
N GLY A 76 -5.79 4.00 -10.62
CA GLY A 76 -5.07 4.80 -11.60
C GLY A 76 -5.79 4.90 -12.95
N GLN A 77 -5.29 5.78 -13.82
CA GLN A 77 -5.85 6.05 -15.14
C GLN A 77 -5.91 4.80 -16.04
N SER A 78 -5.01 3.85 -15.84
CA SER A 78 -4.96 2.56 -16.55
C SER A 78 -5.32 1.42 -15.59
N ALA A 79 -6.51 1.50 -14.97
CA ALA A 79 -6.95 0.52 -14.00
C ALA A 79 -6.79 -0.93 -14.49
N ASN A 80 -6.13 -1.76 -13.71
CA ASN A 80 -5.91 -3.18 -13.96
C ASN A 80 -6.18 -3.98 -12.69
N GLU A 81 -7.38 -4.52 -12.59
CA GLU A 81 -7.84 -5.23 -11.40
C GLU A 81 -7.07 -6.53 -11.14
N GLU A 82 -6.66 -7.26 -12.18
CA GLU A 82 -5.87 -8.48 -12.04
C GLU A 82 -4.49 -8.16 -11.43
N PHE A 83 -3.83 -7.14 -11.94
CA PHE A 83 -2.55 -6.68 -11.40
C PHE A 83 -2.71 -6.11 -9.98
N ALA A 84 -3.80 -5.40 -9.69
CA ALA A 84 -4.11 -4.94 -8.35
C ALA A 84 -4.28 -6.12 -7.37
N GLU A 85 -5.04 -7.15 -7.76
CA GLU A 85 -5.27 -8.36 -6.97
C GLU A 85 -3.97 -9.08 -6.65
N GLU A 86 -3.09 -9.26 -7.65
CA GLU A 86 -1.78 -9.90 -7.49
C GLU A 86 -0.90 -9.14 -6.48
N ASN A 87 -0.86 -7.81 -6.58
CA ASN A 87 -0.08 -6.98 -5.68
C ASN A 87 -0.61 -7.01 -4.24
N TYR A 88 -1.93 -6.95 -4.03
CA TYR A 88 -2.51 -7.10 -2.69
C TYR A 88 -2.22 -8.48 -2.10
N LYS A 89 -2.33 -9.55 -2.87
CA LYS A 89 -2.00 -10.92 -2.42
C LYS A 89 -0.52 -11.03 -2.04
N THR A 90 0.36 -10.45 -2.83
CA THR A 90 1.80 -10.44 -2.54
C THR A 90 2.10 -9.65 -1.28
N GLY A 91 1.54 -8.47 -1.11
CA GLY A 91 1.69 -7.66 0.10
C GLY A 91 1.18 -8.39 1.35
N LYS A 92 0.01 -9.03 1.26
CA LYS A 92 -0.54 -9.85 2.34
C LYS A 92 0.41 -10.98 2.73
N ARG A 93 0.89 -11.78 1.77
CA ARG A 93 1.81 -12.89 2.02
C ARG A 93 3.10 -12.42 2.69
N ILE A 94 3.70 -11.32 2.21
CA ILE A 94 4.92 -10.75 2.80
C ILE A 94 4.66 -10.30 4.24
N ALA A 95 3.53 -9.64 4.49
CA ALA A 95 3.16 -9.20 5.84
C ALA A 95 2.99 -10.39 6.80
N GLU A 96 2.42 -11.50 6.34
CA GLU A 96 2.30 -12.75 7.10
C GLU A 96 3.66 -13.35 7.41
N GLU A 97 4.56 -13.44 6.44
CA GLU A 97 5.93 -13.92 6.61
C GLU A 97 6.73 -13.05 7.60
N GLN A 98 6.47 -11.75 7.62
CA GLN A 98 7.08 -10.80 8.54
C GLN A 98 6.42 -10.75 9.93
N GLY A 99 5.28 -11.42 10.12
CA GLY A 99 4.49 -11.33 11.35
C GLY A 99 3.86 -9.94 11.58
N SER A 100 3.72 -9.11 10.52
CA SER A 100 3.19 -7.76 10.62
C SER A 100 1.67 -7.75 10.43
N MET A 101 0.92 -7.86 11.53
CA MET A 101 -0.54 -7.92 11.47
C MET A 101 -1.18 -6.63 10.93
N LEU A 102 -0.59 -5.47 11.19
CA LEU A 102 -1.10 -4.21 10.65
C LEU A 102 -0.95 -4.13 9.13
N LEU A 103 0.20 -4.51 8.58
CA LEU A 103 0.41 -4.52 7.14
C LEU A 103 -0.43 -5.61 6.46
N ASN A 104 -0.61 -6.76 7.12
CA ASN A 104 -1.53 -7.79 6.68
C ASN A 104 -2.97 -7.25 6.60
N LEU A 105 -3.45 -6.57 7.65
CA LEU A 105 -4.79 -5.95 7.65
C LEU A 105 -4.96 -4.98 6.49
N ARG A 106 -3.99 -4.12 6.24
CA ARG A 106 -4.04 -3.13 5.15
C ARG A 106 -4.12 -3.78 3.78
N ALA A 107 -3.26 -4.76 3.50
CA ALA A 107 -3.26 -5.48 2.22
C ALA A 107 -4.54 -6.30 2.05
N THR A 108 -4.98 -6.99 3.10
CA THR A 108 -6.21 -7.78 3.10
C THR A 108 -7.45 -6.90 2.90
N LYS A 109 -7.51 -5.72 3.52
CA LYS A 109 -8.58 -4.75 3.33
C LYS A 109 -8.65 -4.27 1.86
N GLY A 110 -7.51 -3.96 1.24
CA GLY A 110 -7.45 -3.60 -0.18
C GLY A 110 -7.99 -4.71 -1.09
N LEU A 111 -7.56 -5.95 -0.85
CA LEU A 111 -8.02 -7.13 -1.59
C LEU A 111 -9.51 -7.40 -1.38
N ALA A 112 -9.99 -7.34 -0.14
CA ALA A 112 -11.40 -7.54 0.17
C ALA A 112 -12.29 -6.48 -0.47
N ALA A 113 -11.86 -5.22 -0.48
CA ALA A 113 -12.58 -4.15 -1.17
C ALA A 113 -12.61 -4.35 -2.69
N LEU A 114 -11.53 -4.81 -3.31
CA LEU A 114 -11.50 -5.19 -4.72
C LEU A 114 -12.48 -6.34 -5.00
N TRP A 115 -12.47 -7.39 -4.19
CA TRP A 115 -13.39 -8.52 -4.35
C TRP A 115 -14.85 -8.15 -4.13
N ARG A 116 -15.14 -7.23 -3.19
CA ARG A 116 -16.49 -6.65 -3.03
C ARG A 116 -16.96 -6.02 -4.34
N ASP A 117 -16.13 -5.19 -4.97
CA ASP A 117 -16.46 -4.48 -6.21
C ASP A 117 -16.66 -5.46 -7.38
N GLN A 118 -15.97 -6.59 -7.35
CA GLN A 118 -16.15 -7.71 -8.30
C GLN A 118 -17.38 -8.60 -7.99
N GLY A 119 -18.14 -8.29 -6.94
CA GLY A 119 -19.28 -9.10 -6.50
C GLY A 119 -18.91 -10.35 -5.71
N LYS A 120 -17.65 -10.58 -5.40
CA LYS A 120 -17.15 -11.73 -4.61
C LYS A 120 -17.27 -11.48 -3.10
N ARG A 121 -18.48 -11.13 -2.64
CA ARG A 121 -18.73 -10.64 -1.27
C ARG A 121 -18.38 -11.67 -0.18
N ASP A 122 -18.78 -12.93 -0.37
CA ASP A 122 -18.50 -14.00 0.61
C ASP A 122 -16.99 -14.23 0.75
N GLY A 123 -16.26 -14.34 -0.36
CA GLY A 123 -14.80 -14.46 -0.34
C GLY A 123 -14.10 -13.27 0.31
N ALA A 124 -14.58 -12.05 0.05
CA ALA A 124 -14.06 -10.84 0.68
C ALA A 124 -14.25 -10.86 2.21
N ARG A 125 -15.43 -11.30 2.67
CA ARG A 125 -15.73 -11.44 4.10
C ARG A 125 -14.88 -12.53 4.76
N GLU A 126 -14.81 -13.71 4.16
CA GLU A 126 -14.01 -14.83 4.66
C GLU A 126 -12.51 -14.50 4.74
N LEU A 127 -12.03 -13.66 3.84
CA LEU A 127 -10.65 -13.18 3.83
C LEU A 127 -10.38 -12.16 4.94
N LEU A 128 -11.26 -11.17 5.13
CA LEU A 128 -11.01 -10.04 6.03
C LEU A 128 -11.36 -10.34 7.49
N ALA A 129 -12.43 -11.10 7.74
CA ALA A 129 -12.92 -11.32 9.09
C ALA A 129 -11.89 -11.97 10.04
N PRO A 130 -11.12 -12.99 9.65
CA PRO A 130 -10.11 -13.58 10.54
C PRO A 130 -8.97 -12.60 10.86
N VAL A 131 -8.55 -11.78 9.90
CA VAL A 131 -7.47 -10.80 10.08
C VAL A 131 -7.92 -9.68 11.01
N TYR A 132 -9.15 -9.19 10.83
CA TYR A 132 -9.75 -8.20 11.73
C TYR A 132 -9.93 -8.77 13.15
N GLY A 133 -10.42 -10.00 13.27
CA GLY A 133 -10.68 -10.68 14.54
C GLY A 133 -9.42 -10.99 15.37
N TRP A 134 -8.24 -10.87 14.80
CA TRP A 134 -6.98 -11.01 15.54
C TRP A 134 -6.73 -9.85 16.49
N PHE A 135 -7.24 -8.65 16.17
CA PHE A 135 -7.04 -7.45 16.98
C PHE A 135 -7.94 -7.45 18.21
N ILE A 136 -7.35 -7.14 19.38
CA ILE A 136 -8.04 -7.06 20.67
C ILE A 136 -8.12 -5.61 21.19
N GLU A 137 -7.39 -4.69 20.54
CA GLU A 137 -7.33 -3.26 20.89
C GLU A 137 -7.10 -2.42 19.63
N GLY A 138 -7.06 -1.10 19.77
CA GLY A 138 -6.79 -0.17 18.65
C GLY A 138 -7.98 0.06 17.73
N PHE A 139 -9.21 -0.30 18.15
CA PHE A 139 -10.42 -0.17 17.33
C PHE A 139 -10.83 1.27 17.02
N ASP A 140 -10.17 2.24 17.62
CA ASP A 140 -10.30 3.67 17.32
C ASP A 140 -9.37 4.13 16.17
N THR A 141 -8.43 3.29 15.77
CA THR A 141 -7.53 3.58 14.63
C THR A 141 -8.28 3.58 13.30
N ARG A 142 -7.78 4.35 12.35
CA ARG A 142 -8.35 4.43 11.00
C ARG A 142 -8.42 3.08 10.31
N ASP A 143 -7.34 2.30 10.38
CA ASP A 143 -7.27 0.99 9.70
C ASP A 143 -8.35 0.02 10.18
N LEU A 144 -8.56 -0.08 11.50
CA LEU A 144 -9.57 -0.97 12.07
C LEU A 144 -11.00 -0.45 11.88
N LYS A 145 -11.22 0.86 11.92
CA LYS A 145 -12.52 1.46 11.58
C LYS A 145 -12.93 1.18 10.14
N GLU A 146 -12.01 1.36 9.20
CA GLU A 146 -12.27 1.10 7.78
C GLU A 146 -12.49 -0.40 7.52
N ALA A 147 -11.70 -1.28 8.17
CA ALA A 147 -11.89 -2.73 8.05
C ALA A 147 -13.24 -3.17 8.60
N LYS A 148 -13.67 -2.61 9.75
CA LYS A 148 -14.99 -2.88 10.32
C LYS A 148 -16.11 -2.42 9.39
N ALA A 149 -16.02 -1.21 8.87
CA ALA A 149 -17.03 -0.67 7.96
C ALA A 149 -17.19 -1.57 6.72
N LEU A 150 -16.07 -2.04 6.16
CA LEU A 150 -16.10 -2.97 5.04
C LEU A 150 -16.74 -4.31 5.42
N LEU A 151 -16.43 -4.87 6.58
CA LEU A 151 -17.07 -6.11 7.07
C LEU A 151 -18.57 -5.95 7.27
N ASP A 152 -19.01 -4.83 7.85
CA ASP A 152 -20.42 -4.52 8.05
C ASP A 152 -21.15 -4.41 6.69
N GLU A 153 -20.53 -3.77 5.71
CA GLU A 153 -21.05 -3.70 4.35
C GLU A 153 -21.14 -5.08 3.67
N LEU A 154 -20.12 -5.93 3.86
CA LEU A 154 -20.11 -7.29 3.28
C LEU A 154 -21.15 -8.23 3.91
N THR A 155 -21.65 -7.90 5.10
CA THR A 155 -22.64 -8.71 5.83
C THR A 155 -24.07 -8.24 5.57
N SER A 156 -24.24 -7.04 5.04
CA SER A 156 -25.55 -6.44 4.67
C SER A 156 -26.05 -6.98 3.34
#